data_24f1ae4342652ecf66d939e7f9545c24
#
_entry.id   24f1ae4342652ecf66d939e7f9545c24
#
_cell.length_a   1.000
_cell.length_b   1.000
_cell.length_c   1.000
_cell.angle_alpha   90.00
_cell.angle_beta   90.00
_cell.angle_gamma   90.00
#
_symmetry.space_group_name_H-M   'P 1'
#
loop_
_entity.id
_entity.type
_entity.pdbx_description
1 polymer ?
#
loop_
_entity_poly.entity_id
_entity_poly.type
_entity_poly.pdbx_seq_one_letter_code
_entity_poly.pdbx_strand_id
1 'polypeptide(L)'
;NKENLFIEVLEYTWNDIRQKEKALDFSDLPPQKAIEKIIDFTWDYYIANPWFLKIVHSENQSKGVHYAKSQRLLEINHAHLQLMESLLDEGKKHNIFKPDIDPLQVNINIAALGGYYLINQHTLGLVYHISMVSPQALEARRKVIKETILSWLLVDPSSTARE
;
A
#
# COMPACT_ATOMS: atom_id res chain seq x y z
N ASN A 1 -21.48 19.90 -11.49
CA ASN A 1 -20.81 19.81 -12.79
C ASN A 1 -19.93 18.54 -12.82
N LYS A 2 -19.31 18.23 -13.95
CA LYS A 2 -18.47 17.01 -14.10
C LYS A 2 -17.27 16.99 -13.13
N GLU A 3 -16.68 18.14 -12.87
CA GLU A 3 -15.53 18.30 -11.97
C GLU A 3 -15.92 17.94 -10.52
N ASN A 4 -17.00 18.50 -10.01
CA ASN A 4 -17.48 18.19 -8.66
C ASN A 4 -17.82 16.70 -8.51
N LEU A 5 -18.46 16.10 -9.52
CA LEU A 5 -18.76 14.68 -9.51
C LEU A 5 -17.48 13.85 -9.43
N PHE A 6 -16.41 14.23 -10.15
CA PHE A 6 -15.16 13.50 -10.10
C PHE A 6 -14.46 13.64 -8.75
N ILE A 7 -14.54 14.81 -8.10
CA ILE A 7 -14.05 15.00 -6.72
C ILE A 7 -14.80 14.07 -5.75
N GLU A 8 -16.14 14.00 -5.84
CA GLU A 8 -16.94 13.09 -5.02
C GLU A 8 -16.58 11.62 -5.25
N VAL A 9 -16.30 11.24 -6.51
CA VAL A 9 -15.81 9.89 -6.84
C VAL A 9 -14.45 9.62 -6.22
N LEU A 10 -13.52 10.58 -6.25
CA LEU A 10 -12.22 10.44 -5.59
C LEU A 10 -12.37 10.31 -4.08
N GLU A 11 -13.20 11.15 -3.45
CA GLU A 11 -13.49 11.08 -2.01
C GLU A 11 -14.08 9.72 -1.61
N TYR A 12 -15.05 9.23 -2.37
CA TYR A 12 -15.62 7.91 -2.18
C TYR A 12 -14.53 6.81 -2.28
N THR A 13 -13.72 6.90 -3.33
CA THR A 13 -12.64 5.93 -3.65
C THR A 13 -11.66 5.79 -2.49
N TRP A 14 -11.15 6.91 -1.99
CA TRP A 14 -10.20 6.89 -0.88
C TRP A 14 -10.86 6.58 0.47
N ASN A 15 -12.08 7.05 0.68
CA ASN A 15 -12.81 6.72 1.90
C ASN A 15 -13.12 5.22 2.01
N ASP A 16 -13.46 4.56 0.90
CA ASP A 16 -13.80 3.12 0.90
C ASP A 16 -12.61 2.27 1.37
N ILE A 17 -11.41 2.46 0.80
CA ILE A 17 -10.23 1.72 1.24
C ILE A 17 -9.87 2.05 2.70
N ARG A 18 -9.95 3.32 3.12
CA ARG A 18 -9.57 3.73 4.49
C ARG A 18 -10.56 3.26 5.54
N GLN A 19 -11.85 3.17 5.23
CA GLN A 19 -12.84 2.60 6.15
C GLN A 19 -12.62 1.09 6.34
N LYS A 20 -12.31 0.36 5.27
CA LYS A 20 -11.98 -1.07 5.35
C LYS A 20 -10.66 -1.31 6.10
N GLU A 21 -9.68 -0.44 5.90
CA GLU A 21 -8.40 -0.49 6.63
C GLU A 21 -8.58 -0.26 8.13
N LYS A 22 -9.42 0.72 8.53
CA LYS A 22 -9.75 0.98 9.94
C LYS A 22 -10.43 -0.19 10.66
N ALA A 23 -11.08 -1.07 9.91
CA ALA A 23 -11.67 -2.29 10.45
C ALA A 23 -10.64 -3.40 10.70
N LEU A 24 -9.38 -3.20 10.32
CA LEU A 24 -8.31 -4.14 10.62
C LEU A 24 -7.94 -4.03 12.10
N ASP A 25 -7.93 -5.17 12.76
CA ASP A 25 -7.46 -5.27 14.13
C ASP A 25 -5.95 -5.56 14.13
N PHE A 26 -5.19 -4.68 14.74
CA PHE A 26 -3.73 -4.83 14.94
C PHE A 26 -3.37 -5.16 16.38
N SER A 27 -4.37 -5.27 17.29
CA SER A 27 -4.18 -5.63 18.68
C SER A 27 -3.45 -6.97 18.76
N ASP A 28 -2.52 -7.08 19.66
CA ASP A 28 -1.77 -8.31 19.92
C ASP A 28 -0.93 -8.86 18.76
N LEU A 29 -0.81 -8.12 17.64
CA LEU A 29 0.06 -8.54 16.55
C LEU A 29 1.51 -8.08 16.77
N PRO A 30 2.49 -8.98 16.61
CA PRO A 30 3.89 -8.56 16.50
C PRO A 30 4.06 -7.54 15.36
N PRO A 31 4.96 -6.54 15.49
CA PRO A 31 5.13 -5.47 14.50
C PRO A 31 5.30 -5.97 13.06
N GLN A 32 6.08 -7.01 12.85
CA GLN A 32 6.24 -7.62 11.53
C GLN A 32 4.89 -8.13 10.97
N LYS A 33 4.07 -8.78 11.81
CA LYS A 33 2.76 -9.29 11.40
C LYS A 33 1.76 -8.19 11.11
N ALA A 34 1.86 -7.06 11.82
CA ALA A 34 1.04 -5.88 11.53
C ALA A 34 1.36 -5.31 10.13
N ILE A 35 2.64 -5.21 9.76
CA ILE A 35 3.04 -4.77 8.42
C ILE A 35 2.63 -5.81 7.35
N GLU A 36 2.82 -7.11 7.58
CA GLU A 36 2.33 -8.15 6.68
C GLU A 36 0.82 -8.01 6.43
N LYS A 37 0.05 -7.71 7.47
CA LYS A 37 -1.40 -7.53 7.37
C LYS A 37 -1.81 -6.32 6.52
N ILE A 38 -1.09 -5.20 6.63
CA ILE A 38 -1.30 -4.03 5.76
C ILE A 38 -0.97 -4.37 4.31
N ILE A 39 0.12 -5.09 4.06
CA ILE A 39 0.50 -5.52 2.70
C ILE A 39 -0.59 -6.41 2.11
N ASP A 40 -1.03 -7.44 2.85
CA ASP A 40 -2.08 -8.37 2.42
C ASP A 40 -3.40 -7.63 2.15
N PHE A 41 -3.81 -6.75 3.07
CA PHE A 41 -5.01 -5.94 2.90
C PHE A 41 -4.95 -5.08 1.63
N THR A 42 -3.85 -4.36 1.42
CA THR A 42 -3.68 -3.49 0.25
C THR A 42 -3.73 -4.29 -1.05
N TRP A 43 -3.03 -5.42 -1.08
CA TRP A 43 -3.01 -6.32 -2.22
C TRP A 43 -4.39 -6.89 -2.55
N ASP A 44 -5.08 -7.44 -1.54
CA ASP A 44 -6.43 -8.00 -1.70
C ASP A 44 -7.45 -6.94 -2.10
N TYR A 45 -7.34 -5.73 -1.54
CA TYR A 45 -8.20 -4.61 -1.90
C TYR A 45 -8.03 -4.23 -3.38
N TYR A 46 -6.81 -4.14 -3.88
CA TYR A 46 -6.55 -3.82 -5.28
C TYR A 46 -7.07 -4.87 -6.24
N ILE A 47 -6.93 -6.15 -5.90
CA ILE A 47 -7.49 -7.25 -6.70
C ILE A 47 -9.01 -7.21 -6.72
N ALA A 48 -9.64 -7.02 -5.58
CA ALA A 48 -11.10 -6.99 -5.44
C ALA A 48 -11.73 -5.71 -6.04
N ASN A 49 -10.96 -4.61 -6.13
CA ASN A 49 -11.44 -3.30 -6.57
C ASN A 49 -10.57 -2.72 -7.71
N PRO A 50 -10.53 -3.34 -8.89
CA PRO A 50 -9.66 -2.89 -9.99
C PRO A 50 -10.00 -1.47 -10.49
N TRP A 51 -11.21 -0.98 -10.21
CA TRP A 51 -11.63 0.38 -10.48
C TRP A 51 -10.86 1.43 -9.66
N PHE A 52 -10.42 1.07 -8.42
CA PHE A 52 -9.65 1.94 -7.54
C PHE A 52 -8.37 2.44 -8.24
N LEU A 53 -7.55 1.51 -8.72
CA LEU A 53 -6.30 1.85 -9.40
C LEU A 53 -6.53 2.66 -10.67
N LYS A 54 -7.62 2.40 -11.41
CA LYS A 54 -7.97 3.17 -12.62
C LYS A 54 -8.31 4.62 -12.30
N ILE A 55 -9.09 4.86 -11.24
CA ILE A 55 -9.47 6.22 -10.81
C ILE A 55 -8.25 6.99 -10.30
N VAL A 56 -7.43 6.37 -9.45
CA VAL A 56 -6.20 6.98 -8.94
C VAL A 56 -5.23 7.29 -10.08
N HIS A 57 -5.08 6.39 -11.04
CA HIS A 57 -4.24 6.62 -12.22
C HIS A 57 -4.76 7.77 -13.09
N SER A 58 -6.06 7.85 -13.31
CA SER A 58 -6.70 8.95 -14.06
C SER A 58 -6.44 10.31 -13.43
N GLU A 59 -6.53 10.41 -12.09
CA GLU A 59 -6.23 11.65 -11.38
C GLU A 59 -4.75 12.03 -11.47
N ASN A 60 -3.84 11.05 -11.42
CA ASN A 60 -2.41 11.31 -11.60
C ASN A 60 -2.10 11.80 -13.04
N GLN A 61 -2.78 11.29 -14.06
CA GLN A 61 -2.68 11.82 -15.42
C GLN A 61 -3.17 13.28 -15.51
N SER A 62 -4.15 13.65 -14.70
CA SER A 62 -4.66 15.02 -14.55
C SER A 62 -3.79 15.88 -13.62
N LYS A 63 -2.62 15.41 -13.20
CA LYS A 63 -1.66 16.12 -12.32
C LYS A 63 -2.23 16.48 -10.94
N GLY A 64 -3.20 15.72 -10.44
CA GLY A 64 -3.76 15.92 -9.10
C GLY A 64 -4.67 17.16 -8.96
N VAL A 65 -5.16 17.71 -10.05
CA VAL A 65 -5.91 19.00 -10.03
C VAL A 65 -7.23 18.90 -9.25
N HIS A 66 -7.88 17.74 -9.22
CA HIS A 66 -9.10 17.52 -8.47
C HIS A 66 -8.79 17.21 -7.00
N TYR A 67 -7.74 16.44 -6.77
CA TYR A 67 -7.27 16.09 -5.43
C TYR A 67 -6.89 17.33 -4.62
N ALA A 68 -6.21 18.30 -5.25
CA ALA A 68 -5.83 19.57 -4.63
C ALA A 68 -7.01 20.44 -4.19
N LYS A 69 -8.23 20.16 -4.69
CA LYS A 69 -9.46 20.93 -4.36
C LYS A 69 -10.27 20.30 -3.20
N SER A 70 -9.87 19.14 -2.69
CA SER A 70 -10.57 18.45 -1.61
C SER A 70 -9.71 18.37 -0.35
N GLN A 71 -10.01 19.19 0.63
CA GLN A 71 -9.41 19.10 1.96
C GLN A 71 -9.66 17.72 2.60
N ARG A 72 -10.83 17.14 2.35
CA ARG A 72 -11.21 15.83 2.85
C ARG A 72 -10.29 14.72 2.35
N LEU A 73 -9.86 14.76 1.08
CA LEU A 73 -8.90 13.78 0.53
C LEU A 73 -7.55 13.85 1.23
N LEU A 74 -7.07 15.05 1.54
CA LEU A 74 -5.82 15.24 2.27
C LEU A 74 -5.91 14.64 3.68
N GLU A 75 -7.00 14.91 4.41
CA GLU A 75 -7.23 14.41 5.77
C GLU A 75 -7.35 12.88 5.82
N ILE A 76 -8.09 12.28 4.90
CA ILE A 76 -8.27 10.83 4.79
C ILE A 76 -6.93 10.11 4.64
N ASN A 77 -6.04 10.64 3.80
CA ASN A 77 -4.75 9.99 3.55
C ASN A 77 -3.68 10.32 4.60
N HIS A 78 -3.79 11.47 5.28
CA HIS A 78 -2.94 11.78 6.43
C HIS A 78 -3.16 10.78 7.57
N ALA A 79 -4.39 10.42 7.88
CA ALA A 79 -4.71 9.42 8.91
C ALA A 79 -4.10 8.04 8.62
N HIS A 80 -4.00 7.65 7.35
CA HIS A 80 -3.32 6.42 6.95
C HIS A 80 -1.81 6.49 7.22
N LEU A 81 -1.17 7.61 6.90
CA LEU A 81 0.26 7.77 7.17
C LEU A 81 0.55 7.70 8.68
N GLN A 82 -0.30 8.29 9.52
CA GLN A 82 -0.19 8.20 10.97
C GLN A 82 -0.31 6.74 11.48
N LEU A 83 -1.18 5.93 10.89
CA LEU A 83 -1.25 4.51 11.20
C LEU A 83 0.07 3.81 10.85
N MET A 84 0.62 4.06 9.66
CA MET A 84 1.91 3.49 9.26
C MET A 84 3.05 3.89 10.18
N GLU A 85 3.11 5.16 10.58
CA GLU A 85 4.07 5.67 11.57
C GLU A 85 3.97 4.89 12.89
N SER A 86 2.75 4.75 13.42
CA SER A 86 2.52 4.02 14.68
C SER A 86 2.98 2.57 14.63
N LEU A 87 2.66 1.84 13.54
CA LEU A 87 3.06 0.44 13.37
C LEU A 87 4.58 0.27 13.25
N LEU A 88 5.24 1.18 12.53
CA LEU A 88 6.69 1.15 12.34
C LEU A 88 7.43 1.56 13.63
N ASP A 89 6.94 2.55 14.34
CA ASP A 89 7.54 3.00 15.61
C ASP A 89 7.51 1.89 16.67
N GLU A 90 6.44 1.11 16.71
CA GLU A 90 6.37 -0.05 17.60
C GLU A 90 7.47 -1.09 17.27
N GLY A 91 7.69 -1.36 15.98
CA GLY A 91 8.77 -2.25 15.55
C GLY A 91 10.18 -1.70 15.81
N LYS A 92 10.36 -0.37 15.69
CA LYS A 92 11.64 0.30 16.02
C LYS A 92 11.93 0.22 17.52
N LYS A 93 10.94 0.47 18.39
CA LYS A 93 11.08 0.33 19.86
C LYS A 93 11.56 -1.06 20.28
N HIS A 94 11.13 -2.08 19.57
CA HIS A 94 11.51 -3.46 19.87
C HIS A 94 12.75 -3.94 19.09
N ASN A 95 13.47 -3.05 18.39
CA ASN A 95 14.62 -3.38 17.54
C ASN A 95 14.31 -4.44 16.45
N ILE A 96 13.06 -4.51 16.00
CA ILE A 96 12.63 -5.39 14.90
C ILE A 96 12.86 -4.70 13.56
N PHE A 97 12.54 -3.41 13.48
CA PHE A 97 12.75 -2.60 12.29
C PHE A 97 13.95 -1.66 12.44
N LYS A 98 14.60 -1.39 11.33
CA LYS A 98 15.71 -0.44 11.26
C LYS A 98 15.24 0.96 11.71
N PRO A 99 16.05 1.71 12.45
CA PRO A 99 15.65 3.00 13.03
C PRO A 99 15.40 4.10 12.00
N ASP A 100 16.06 4.03 10.84
CA ASP A 100 16.03 5.03 9.76
C ASP A 100 14.92 4.81 8.73
N ILE A 101 14.02 3.86 8.95
CA ILE A 101 12.90 3.60 8.04
C ILE A 101 11.90 4.76 8.05
N ASP A 102 11.67 5.33 6.87
CA ASP A 102 10.68 6.37 6.63
C ASP A 102 9.31 5.75 6.32
N PRO A 103 8.27 6.02 7.16
CA PRO A 103 6.90 5.52 6.94
C PRO A 103 6.31 5.88 5.57
N LEU A 104 6.63 7.07 5.06
CA LEU A 104 6.18 7.50 3.73
C LEU A 104 6.74 6.58 2.64
N GLN A 105 8.02 6.23 2.70
CA GLN A 105 8.65 5.35 1.71
C GLN A 105 8.10 3.92 1.80
N VAL A 106 7.79 3.43 3.00
CA VAL A 106 7.15 2.12 3.17
C VAL A 106 5.78 2.12 2.50
N ASN A 107 4.96 3.13 2.75
CA ASN A 107 3.64 3.27 2.14
C ASN A 107 3.74 3.34 0.60
N ILE A 108 4.65 4.15 0.07
CA ILE A 108 4.88 4.25 -1.39
C ILE A 108 5.28 2.90 -1.96
N ASN A 109 6.18 2.16 -1.32
CA ASN A 109 6.64 0.86 -1.81
C ASN A 109 5.51 -0.20 -1.79
N ILE A 110 4.69 -0.25 -0.73
CA ILE A 110 3.52 -1.15 -0.70
C ILE A 110 2.58 -0.86 -1.87
N ALA A 111 2.24 0.42 -2.06
CA ALA A 111 1.35 0.83 -3.14
C ALA A 111 1.95 0.59 -4.54
N ALA A 112 3.23 0.91 -4.72
CA ALA A 112 3.92 0.78 -6.00
C ALA A 112 4.10 -0.68 -6.42
N LEU A 113 4.55 -1.56 -5.54
CA LEU A 113 4.79 -2.96 -5.86
C LEU A 113 3.51 -3.70 -6.26
N GLY A 114 2.39 -3.40 -5.61
CA GLY A 114 1.08 -3.95 -5.96
C GLY A 114 0.45 -3.24 -7.17
N GLY A 115 0.41 -1.92 -7.12
CA GLY A 115 -0.26 -1.10 -8.13
C GLY A 115 0.36 -1.21 -9.52
N TYR A 116 1.69 -1.11 -9.63
CA TYR A 116 2.38 -1.27 -10.92
C TYR A 116 2.06 -2.61 -11.59
N TYR A 117 2.09 -3.70 -10.82
CA TYR A 117 1.81 -5.04 -11.32
C TYR A 117 0.40 -5.14 -11.93
N LEU A 118 -0.61 -4.66 -11.19
CA LEU A 118 -2.02 -4.76 -11.61
C LEU A 118 -2.39 -3.74 -12.70
N ILE A 119 -1.83 -2.54 -12.69
CA ILE A 119 -2.09 -1.54 -13.74
C ILE A 119 -1.53 -2.03 -15.08
N ASN A 120 -0.35 -2.64 -15.06
CA ASN A 120 0.36 -3.05 -16.26
C ASN A 120 0.13 -4.53 -16.65
N GLN A 121 -0.79 -5.23 -15.98
CA GLN A 121 -1.04 -6.67 -16.17
C GLN A 121 -1.23 -7.10 -17.64
N HIS A 122 -1.87 -6.27 -18.44
CA HIS A 122 -2.15 -6.60 -19.83
C HIS A 122 -0.89 -6.54 -20.70
N THR A 123 -0.11 -5.47 -20.59
CA THR A 123 1.13 -5.33 -21.36
C THR A 123 2.22 -6.27 -20.88
N LEU A 124 2.39 -6.42 -19.57
CA LEU A 124 3.34 -7.38 -19.00
C LEU A 124 2.97 -8.83 -19.35
N GLY A 125 1.68 -9.17 -19.34
CA GLY A 125 1.22 -10.49 -19.73
C GLY A 125 1.56 -10.85 -21.19
N LEU A 126 1.47 -9.86 -22.09
CA LEU A 126 1.86 -10.03 -23.49
C LEU A 126 3.38 -10.13 -23.65
N VAL A 127 4.14 -9.25 -23.00
CA VAL A 127 5.62 -9.22 -23.10
C VAL A 127 6.25 -10.49 -22.55
N TYR A 128 5.76 -11.00 -21.42
CA TYR A 128 6.33 -12.17 -20.75
C TYR A 128 5.61 -13.47 -21.05
N HIS A 129 4.56 -13.44 -21.90
CA HIS A 129 3.76 -14.61 -22.28
C HIS A 129 3.19 -15.39 -21.08
N ILE A 130 2.72 -14.67 -20.05
CA ILE A 130 2.15 -15.25 -18.83
C ILE A 130 0.83 -14.57 -18.47
N SER A 131 -0.03 -15.32 -17.77
CA SER A 131 -1.22 -14.73 -17.14
C SER A 131 -0.81 -14.05 -15.82
N MET A 132 -0.84 -12.71 -15.80
CA MET A 132 -0.52 -11.92 -14.60
C MET A 132 -1.57 -12.05 -13.50
N VAL A 133 -2.77 -12.52 -13.82
CA VAL A 133 -3.92 -12.60 -12.89
C VAL A 133 -4.37 -14.04 -12.61
N SER A 134 -3.59 -15.03 -12.98
CA SER A 134 -3.84 -16.40 -12.50
C SER A 134 -3.67 -16.46 -10.98
N PRO A 135 -4.38 -17.36 -10.26
CA PRO A 135 -4.23 -17.51 -8.82
C PRO A 135 -2.78 -17.70 -8.39
N GLN A 136 -2.02 -18.49 -9.15
CA GLN A 136 -0.60 -18.75 -8.89
C GLN A 136 0.26 -17.51 -9.06
N ALA A 137 0.01 -16.70 -10.11
CA ALA A 137 0.76 -15.47 -10.36
C ALA A 137 0.47 -14.40 -9.29
N LEU A 138 -0.79 -14.26 -8.88
CA LEU A 138 -1.18 -13.33 -7.81
C LEU A 138 -0.57 -13.71 -6.47
N GLU A 139 -0.56 -15.00 -6.11
CA GLU A 139 0.06 -15.47 -4.87
C GLU A 139 1.59 -15.34 -4.90
N ALA A 140 2.22 -15.66 -6.02
CA ALA A 140 3.66 -15.46 -6.20
C ALA A 140 4.02 -13.96 -6.05
N ARG A 141 3.21 -13.05 -6.59
CA ARG A 141 3.42 -11.62 -6.45
C ARG A 141 3.23 -11.13 -5.01
N ARG A 142 2.20 -11.61 -4.31
CA ARG A 142 1.97 -11.33 -2.88
C ARG A 142 3.22 -11.69 -2.06
N LYS A 143 3.76 -12.87 -2.27
CA LYS A 143 4.98 -13.34 -1.59
C LYS A 143 6.15 -12.39 -1.86
N VAL A 144 6.41 -12.04 -3.12
CA VAL A 144 7.50 -11.14 -3.51
C VAL A 144 7.34 -9.76 -2.86
N ILE A 145 6.12 -9.20 -2.81
CA ILE A 145 5.87 -7.90 -2.15
C ILE A 145 6.25 -7.98 -0.67
N LYS A 146 5.78 -9.00 0.04
CA LYS A 146 6.10 -9.19 1.46
C LYS A 146 7.61 -9.34 1.70
N GLU A 147 8.25 -10.25 0.97
CA GLU A 147 9.68 -10.51 1.11
C GLU A 147 10.52 -9.26 0.81
N THR A 148 10.17 -8.51 -0.24
CA THR A 148 10.88 -7.28 -0.60
C THR A 148 10.78 -6.22 0.50
N ILE A 149 9.58 -5.97 0.99
CA ILE A 149 9.35 -4.95 2.01
C ILE A 149 9.97 -5.37 3.35
N LEU A 150 9.72 -6.59 3.79
CA LEU A 150 10.23 -7.06 5.08
C LEU A 150 11.75 -7.16 5.11
N SER A 151 12.40 -7.61 4.05
CA SER A 151 13.87 -7.66 3.98
C SER A 151 14.50 -6.27 4.06
N TRP A 152 13.81 -5.24 3.56
CA TRP A 152 14.24 -3.86 3.70
C TRP A 152 14.01 -3.30 5.12
N LEU A 153 12.88 -3.63 5.75
CA LEU A 153 12.49 -3.11 7.07
C LEU A 153 13.28 -3.75 8.21
N LEU A 154 13.48 -5.07 8.17
CA LEU A 154 14.00 -5.83 9.29
C LEU A 154 15.47 -5.50 9.59
N VAL A 155 15.79 -5.47 10.87
CA VAL A 155 17.19 -5.43 11.33
C VAL A 155 17.86 -6.75 10.95
N ASP A 156 19.07 -6.69 10.42
CA ASP A 156 19.87 -7.88 10.13
C ASP A 156 20.32 -8.52 11.46
N PRO A 157 19.96 -9.78 11.74
CA PRO A 157 20.38 -10.46 12.95
C PRO A 157 21.90 -10.53 13.13
N SER A 158 22.66 -10.42 12.03
CA SER A 158 24.13 -10.44 12.06
C SER A 158 24.74 -9.11 12.48
N SER A 159 23.99 -8.01 12.46
CA SER A 159 24.49 -6.68 12.85
C SER A 159 24.53 -6.48 14.36
N THR A 160 23.70 -7.18 15.13
CA THR A 160 23.61 -7.10 16.60
C THR A 160 24.70 -7.90 17.32
N ALA A 161 25.48 -8.70 16.62
CA ALA A 161 26.54 -9.55 17.20
C ALA A 161 27.95 -8.91 17.16
N ARG A 162 28.07 -7.63 16.81
CA ARG A 162 29.37 -6.94 16.64
C ARG A 162 29.62 -5.77 17.64
N GLU A 163 28.83 -5.68 18.68
CA GLU A 163 29.11 -4.87 19.86
C GLU A 163 29.42 -5.80 21.05
#